data_983ffc1ed2bd564673bbaec8d145b6fc
#
_entry.id   983ffc1ed2bd564673bbaec8d145b6fc
#
_cell.length_a   1.000
_cell.length_b   1.000
_cell.length_c   1.000
_cell.angle_alpha   90.00
_cell.angle_beta   90.00
_cell.angle_gamma   90.00
#
_symmetry.space_group_name_H-M   'P 1'
#
loop_
_entity.id
_entity.type
_entity.pdbx_description
1 polymer ?
#
loop_
_entity_poly.entity_id
_entity_poly.type
_entity_poly.pdbx_seq_one_letter_code
_entity_poly.pdbx_strand_id
1 'polypeptide(L)'
;MVHHRIQVARLLERLDLPAGRTAVLEYLEGVLKGKQASSVALFPQYRSVMDLVGSDEHAHPADLWPIEWRWQDVPALEGVAAVEYSPSLRAQMDQAVLRVMRGGDSASAQRMADLSAGLAANQTQPEARTFWMIASAFFEGIAQGLFPEDVYTKRAASRVLRQYASMSRGDGSVSDRLALDLAFFCSLAMPGGGQMPPALQRVQTIYGLARSKPLQYETEQFGRFDPALMAATRKRIAAAAETWSALAGGDTNRLKVVAEQFAAVADSFQFTF
;
A
#
# COMPACT_ATOMS: atom_id res chain seq x y z
N MET A 1 14.67 -0.51 10.49
CA MET A 1 13.42 -1.32 10.46
C MET A 1 12.74 -1.43 11.83
N VAL A 2 13.43 -1.80 12.89
CA VAL A 2 12.86 -1.94 14.24
C VAL A 2 12.37 -0.60 14.81
N HIS A 3 13.06 0.49 14.54
CA HIS A 3 12.78 1.82 15.13
C HIS A 3 11.42 2.39 14.68
N HIS A 4 11.05 2.24 13.41
CA HIS A 4 9.77 2.74 12.88
C HIS A 4 8.56 1.93 13.39
N ARG A 5 8.73 0.63 13.56
CA ARG A 5 7.71 -0.27 14.14
C ARG A 5 7.41 0.05 15.61
N ILE A 6 8.45 0.43 16.38
CA ILE A 6 8.31 0.85 17.77
C ILE A 6 7.60 2.22 17.88
N GLN A 7 7.80 3.13 16.93
CA GLN A 7 7.12 4.43 16.94
C GLN A 7 5.62 4.30 16.70
N VAL A 8 5.19 3.48 15.74
CA VAL A 8 3.75 3.25 15.48
C VAL A 8 3.08 2.59 16.68
N ALA A 9 3.70 1.57 17.28
CA ALA A 9 3.17 0.92 18.48
C ALA A 9 3.05 1.89 19.67
N ARG A 10 4.05 2.73 19.91
CA ARG A 10 4.02 3.76 20.97
C ARG A 10 2.99 4.85 20.73
N LEU A 11 2.74 5.21 19.46
CA LEU A 11 1.71 6.20 19.11
C LEU A 11 0.32 5.63 19.38
N LEU A 12 0.06 4.39 19.03
CA LEU A 12 -1.19 3.69 19.28
C LEU A 12 -1.46 3.46 20.78
N GLU A 13 -0.41 3.16 21.55
CA GLU A 13 -0.52 3.07 23.02
C GLU A 13 -0.84 4.42 23.68
N ARG A 14 -0.26 5.52 23.16
CA ARG A 14 -0.48 6.87 23.72
C ARG A 14 -1.89 7.41 23.46
N LEU A 15 -2.55 6.98 22.39
CA LEU A 15 -3.85 7.49 21.97
C LEU A 15 -5.02 6.66 22.52
N ASP A 16 -4.73 5.62 23.33
CA ASP A 16 -5.73 4.72 23.94
C ASP A 16 -6.79 4.24 22.93
N LEU A 17 -6.32 3.82 21.74
CA LEU A 17 -7.16 3.32 20.66
C LEU A 17 -7.23 1.79 20.71
N PRO A 18 -8.27 1.18 21.33
CA PRO A 18 -8.34 -0.27 21.53
C PRO A 18 -8.21 -1.06 20.23
N ALA A 19 -8.89 -0.62 19.15
CA ALA A 19 -8.83 -1.27 17.85
C ALA A 19 -7.44 -1.19 17.21
N GLY A 20 -6.77 -0.05 17.29
CA GLY A 20 -5.42 0.13 16.77
C GLY A 20 -4.39 -0.72 17.51
N ARG A 21 -4.50 -0.81 18.84
CA ARG A 21 -3.64 -1.67 19.68
C ARG A 21 -3.84 -3.14 19.35
N THR A 22 -5.07 -3.58 19.21
CA THR A 22 -5.43 -4.96 18.83
C THR A 22 -4.85 -5.33 17.47
N ALA A 23 -4.98 -4.43 16.48
CA ALA A 23 -4.44 -4.64 15.14
C ALA A 23 -2.92 -4.81 15.12
N VAL A 24 -2.19 -3.98 15.87
CA VAL A 24 -0.73 -4.08 15.98
C VAL A 24 -0.32 -5.36 16.68
N LEU A 25 -0.99 -5.76 17.76
CA LEU A 25 -0.69 -7.01 18.46
C LEU A 25 -0.94 -8.22 17.56
N GLU A 26 -2.07 -8.26 16.85
CA GLU A 26 -2.40 -9.32 15.89
C GLU A 26 -1.36 -9.42 14.77
N TYR A 27 -0.94 -8.27 14.22
CA TYR A 27 0.13 -8.21 13.23
C TYR A 27 1.45 -8.77 13.77
N LEU A 28 1.87 -8.34 14.96
CA LEU A 28 3.11 -8.79 15.59
C LEU A 28 3.09 -10.27 15.92
N GLU A 29 1.99 -10.80 16.44
CA GLU A 29 1.79 -12.24 16.64
C GLU A 29 1.87 -13.03 15.33
N GLY A 30 1.29 -12.49 14.25
CA GLY A 30 1.41 -13.08 12.92
C GLY A 30 2.86 -13.18 12.47
N VAL A 31 3.64 -12.10 12.65
CA VAL A 31 5.07 -12.07 12.30
C VAL A 31 5.86 -13.07 13.16
N LEU A 32 5.59 -13.16 14.46
CA LEU A 32 6.23 -14.13 15.36
C LEU A 32 5.92 -15.59 14.97
N LYS A 33 4.75 -15.85 14.42
CA LYS A 33 4.33 -17.16 13.91
C LYS A 33 4.83 -17.43 12.47
N GLY A 34 5.70 -16.59 11.93
CA GLY A 34 6.28 -16.74 10.59
C GLY A 34 5.34 -16.35 9.44
N LYS A 35 4.21 -15.68 9.71
CA LYS A 35 3.36 -15.14 8.64
C LYS A 35 4.05 -13.96 7.97
N GLN A 36 4.12 -14.01 6.64
CA GLN A 36 4.62 -12.88 5.84
C GLN A 36 3.52 -11.84 5.63
N ALA A 37 3.22 -11.07 6.68
CA ALA A 37 2.30 -9.95 6.57
C ALA A 37 3.09 -8.65 6.32
N SER A 38 2.60 -7.81 5.41
CA SER A 38 3.17 -6.48 5.19
C SER A 38 2.67 -5.51 6.27
N SER A 39 3.58 -4.69 6.80
CA SER A 39 3.21 -3.60 7.72
C SER A 39 2.25 -2.57 7.09
N VAL A 40 2.22 -2.48 5.76
CA VAL A 40 1.30 -1.62 5.01
C VAL A 40 -0.17 -2.01 5.25
N ALA A 41 -0.45 -3.25 5.60
CA ALA A 41 -1.79 -3.71 5.96
C ALA A 41 -2.34 -3.09 7.27
N LEU A 42 -1.50 -2.38 8.05
CA LEU A 42 -1.91 -1.56 9.20
C LEU A 42 -2.26 -0.11 8.82
N PHE A 43 -2.27 0.20 7.52
CA PHE A 43 -2.51 1.57 7.08
C PHE A 43 -3.86 2.15 7.50
N PRO A 44 -4.99 1.41 7.50
CA PRO A 44 -6.26 1.94 7.98
C PRO A 44 -6.18 2.45 9.42
N GLN A 45 -5.53 1.70 10.32
CA GLN A 45 -5.36 2.09 11.72
C GLN A 45 -4.39 3.27 11.86
N TYR A 46 -3.29 3.27 11.08
CA TYR A 46 -2.36 4.40 11.03
C TYR A 46 -3.06 5.68 10.57
N ARG A 47 -3.88 5.60 9.52
CA ARG A 47 -4.68 6.72 9.03
C ARG A 47 -5.63 7.26 10.10
N SER A 48 -6.35 6.39 10.82
CA SER A 48 -7.25 6.80 11.90
C SER A 48 -6.51 7.55 13.00
N VAL A 49 -5.29 7.14 13.34
CA VAL A 49 -4.42 7.86 14.29
C VAL A 49 -4.03 9.24 13.76
N MET A 50 -3.63 9.33 12.49
CA MET A 50 -3.24 10.59 11.86
C MET A 50 -4.42 11.56 11.76
N ASP A 51 -5.63 11.06 11.51
CA ASP A 51 -6.87 11.83 11.51
C ASP A 51 -7.14 12.45 12.89
N LEU A 52 -7.02 11.65 13.97
CA LEU A 52 -7.20 12.13 15.34
C LEU A 52 -6.22 13.23 15.78
N VAL A 53 -5.02 13.23 15.22
CA VAL A 53 -4.01 14.28 15.51
C VAL A 53 -4.07 15.44 14.51
N GLY A 54 -5.07 15.48 13.63
CA GLY A 54 -5.25 16.52 12.61
C GLY A 54 -4.15 16.55 11.56
N SER A 55 -3.57 15.41 11.24
CA SER A 55 -2.46 15.25 10.28
C SER A 55 -2.75 14.20 9.20
N ASP A 56 -4.01 13.85 8.97
CA ASP A 56 -4.47 12.86 7.99
C ASP A 56 -4.05 13.19 6.56
N GLU A 57 -3.95 14.48 6.22
CA GLU A 57 -3.46 14.95 4.92
C GLU A 57 -2.01 14.54 4.63
N HIS A 58 -1.24 14.23 5.67
CA HIS A 58 0.16 13.78 5.55
C HIS A 58 0.29 12.26 5.54
N ALA A 59 -0.75 11.51 5.94
CA ALA A 59 -0.72 10.06 5.95
C ALA A 59 -0.62 9.50 4.52
N HIS A 60 0.29 8.55 4.33
CA HIS A 60 0.47 7.87 3.06
C HIS A 60 0.79 6.38 3.29
N PRO A 61 0.27 5.45 2.48
CA PRO A 61 0.55 4.01 2.68
C PRO A 61 2.05 3.67 2.66
N ALA A 62 2.85 4.43 1.91
CA ALA A 62 4.30 4.28 1.88
C ALA A 62 5.00 4.56 3.22
N ASP A 63 4.34 5.22 4.19
CA ASP A 63 4.88 5.44 5.54
C ASP A 63 5.13 4.14 6.28
N LEU A 64 4.33 3.12 5.98
CA LEU A 64 4.42 1.80 6.56
C LEU A 64 5.15 0.80 5.64
N TRP A 65 5.63 1.24 4.50
CA TRP A 65 6.33 0.38 3.56
C TRP A 65 7.76 0.09 4.07
N PRO A 66 8.13 -1.18 4.32
CA PRO A 66 9.39 -1.52 4.95
C PRO A 66 10.54 -1.54 3.93
N ILE A 67 10.73 -0.45 3.20
CA ILE A 67 11.84 -0.26 2.27
C ILE A 67 12.82 0.78 2.83
N GLU A 68 14.10 0.52 2.69
CA GLU A 68 15.14 1.52 2.90
C GLU A 68 15.38 2.23 1.57
N TRP A 69 14.87 3.46 1.45
CA TRP A 69 14.99 4.22 0.22
C TRP A 69 16.43 4.60 -0.05
N ARG A 70 16.88 4.32 -1.27
CA ARG A 70 18.18 4.77 -1.80
C ARG A 70 18.02 5.01 -3.30
N TRP A 71 18.58 6.09 -3.78
CA TRP A 71 18.62 6.35 -5.21
C TRP A 71 19.45 5.27 -5.92
N GLN A 72 18.85 4.70 -6.95
CA GLN A 72 19.52 3.80 -7.90
C GLN A 72 19.39 4.43 -9.28
N ASP A 73 20.43 4.33 -10.10
CA ASP A 73 20.36 4.89 -11.45
C ASP A 73 19.42 4.07 -12.33
N VAL A 74 18.34 4.70 -12.78
CA VAL A 74 17.38 4.13 -13.72
C VAL A 74 17.60 4.79 -15.08
N PRO A 75 18.21 4.09 -16.06
CA PRO A 75 18.44 4.62 -17.39
C PRO A 75 17.13 5.01 -18.09
N ALA A 76 17.15 6.06 -18.89
CA ALA A 76 16.03 6.43 -19.74
C ALA A 76 15.70 5.33 -20.75
N LEU A 77 14.46 5.31 -21.23
CA LEU A 77 14.04 4.36 -22.27
C LEU A 77 14.71 4.69 -23.61
N GLU A 78 15.12 3.64 -24.31
CA GLU A 78 15.71 3.79 -25.65
C GLU A 78 14.65 4.25 -26.67
N GLY A 79 15.07 5.09 -27.61
CA GLY A 79 14.17 5.60 -28.66
C GLY A 79 13.20 6.66 -28.23
N VAL A 80 13.18 7.07 -26.95
CA VAL A 80 12.36 8.18 -26.47
C VAL A 80 13.03 9.51 -26.78
N ALA A 81 12.28 10.41 -27.43
CA ALA A 81 12.78 11.76 -27.70
C ALA A 81 12.89 12.57 -26.41
N ALA A 82 14.04 13.23 -26.24
CA ALA A 82 14.26 14.13 -25.10
C ALA A 82 13.31 15.34 -25.15
N VAL A 83 12.77 15.70 -24.00
CA VAL A 83 11.85 16.84 -23.84
C VAL A 83 12.44 17.81 -22.82
N GLU A 84 12.50 19.09 -23.18
CA GLU A 84 13.00 20.15 -22.31
C GLU A 84 11.89 20.79 -21.46
N TYR A 85 12.28 21.32 -20.31
CA TYR A 85 11.36 22.12 -19.49
C TYR A 85 10.90 23.37 -20.24
N SER A 86 9.60 23.57 -20.34
CA SER A 86 9.03 24.75 -21.00
C SER A 86 7.64 25.10 -20.45
N PRO A 87 7.19 26.36 -20.60
CA PRO A 87 5.83 26.72 -20.20
C PRO A 87 4.75 25.94 -20.94
N SER A 88 5.00 25.60 -22.22
CA SER A 88 4.09 24.78 -23.03
C SER A 88 3.97 23.36 -22.49
N LEU A 89 5.11 22.73 -22.13
CA LEU A 89 5.12 21.41 -21.49
C LEU A 89 4.39 21.44 -20.16
N ARG A 90 4.63 22.46 -19.33
CA ARG A 90 3.91 22.65 -18.08
C ARG A 90 2.41 22.67 -18.24
N ALA A 91 1.90 23.46 -19.21
CA ALA A 91 0.47 23.53 -19.49
C ALA A 91 -0.12 22.16 -19.93
N GLN A 92 0.63 21.39 -20.74
CA GLN A 92 0.22 20.04 -21.14
C GLN A 92 0.14 19.10 -19.94
N MET A 93 1.16 19.11 -19.04
CA MET A 93 1.17 18.28 -17.85
C MET A 93 0.05 18.68 -16.87
N ASP A 94 -0.18 19.97 -16.64
CA ASP A 94 -1.27 20.48 -15.79
C ASP A 94 -2.64 20.00 -16.32
N GLN A 95 -2.87 20.07 -17.63
CA GLN A 95 -4.11 19.58 -18.23
C GLN A 95 -4.27 18.07 -18.13
N ALA A 96 -3.20 17.31 -18.35
CA ALA A 96 -3.23 15.86 -18.25
C ALA A 96 -3.49 15.38 -16.82
N VAL A 97 -2.76 15.95 -15.82
CA VAL A 97 -2.97 15.61 -14.40
C VAL A 97 -4.38 15.97 -13.94
N LEU A 98 -4.92 17.12 -14.39
CA LEU A 98 -6.31 17.50 -14.04
C LEU A 98 -7.33 16.46 -14.52
N ARG A 99 -7.13 15.87 -15.71
CA ARG A 99 -7.98 14.81 -16.23
C ARG A 99 -7.79 13.49 -15.45
N VAL A 100 -6.55 13.11 -15.15
CA VAL A 100 -6.25 11.96 -14.29
C VAL A 100 -6.93 12.11 -12.92
N MET A 101 -6.88 13.32 -12.32
CA MET A 101 -7.52 13.56 -11.01
C MET A 101 -9.04 13.44 -11.04
N ARG A 102 -9.68 13.72 -12.20
CA ARG A 102 -11.13 13.51 -12.38
C ARG A 102 -11.50 12.03 -12.48
N GLY A 103 -10.53 11.17 -12.77
CA GLY A 103 -10.65 9.70 -12.86
C GLY A 103 -11.00 9.20 -14.25
N GLY A 104 -10.52 7.99 -14.57
CA GLY A 104 -10.90 7.24 -15.78
C GLY A 104 -10.26 7.69 -17.10
N ASP A 105 -9.31 8.63 -17.11
CA ASP A 105 -8.65 9.08 -18.34
C ASP A 105 -7.28 8.40 -18.53
N SER A 106 -7.30 7.16 -19.01
CA SER A 106 -6.08 6.39 -19.32
C SER A 106 -5.19 7.08 -20.36
N ALA A 107 -5.79 7.78 -21.34
CA ALA A 107 -5.04 8.49 -22.39
C ALA A 107 -4.25 9.67 -21.79
N SER A 108 -4.82 10.41 -20.85
CA SER A 108 -4.11 11.49 -20.16
C SER A 108 -3.02 10.94 -19.22
N ALA A 109 -3.26 9.80 -18.56
CA ALA A 109 -2.22 9.14 -17.79
C ALA A 109 -1.07 8.66 -18.68
N GLN A 110 -1.36 8.05 -19.83
CA GLN A 110 -0.33 7.66 -20.81
C GLN A 110 0.44 8.90 -21.32
N ARG A 111 -0.26 9.99 -21.60
CA ARG A 111 0.41 11.25 -21.98
C ARG A 111 1.38 11.73 -20.91
N MET A 112 1.02 11.66 -19.64
CA MET A 112 1.91 12.00 -18.52
C MET A 112 3.12 11.04 -18.45
N ALA A 113 2.92 9.76 -18.70
CA ALA A 113 4.01 8.78 -18.76
C ALA A 113 5.02 9.13 -19.87
N ASP A 114 4.52 9.42 -21.09
CA ASP A 114 5.34 9.77 -22.25
C ASP A 114 6.14 11.07 -22.02
N LEU A 115 5.49 12.11 -21.47
CA LEU A 115 6.16 13.37 -21.13
C LEU A 115 7.23 13.19 -20.05
N SER A 116 6.95 12.35 -19.04
CA SER A 116 7.91 12.02 -17.99
C SER A 116 9.10 11.23 -18.54
N ALA A 117 8.87 10.26 -19.43
CA ALA A 117 9.94 9.54 -20.11
C ALA A 117 10.83 10.47 -20.96
N GLY A 118 10.21 11.42 -21.68
CA GLY A 118 10.91 12.44 -22.45
C GLY A 118 11.76 13.37 -21.57
N LEU A 119 11.23 13.77 -20.40
CA LEU A 119 11.99 14.52 -19.40
C LEU A 119 13.17 13.69 -18.86
N ALA A 120 12.98 12.41 -18.60
CA ALA A 120 14.07 11.52 -18.16
C ALA A 120 15.19 11.44 -19.20
N ALA A 121 14.83 11.34 -20.49
CA ALA A 121 15.80 11.30 -21.59
C ALA A 121 16.64 12.59 -21.71
N ASN A 122 16.13 13.72 -21.21
CA ASN A 122 16.84 15.02 -21.21
C ASN A 122 17.70 15.26 -19.96
N GLN A 123 17.65 14.40 -18.93
CA GLN A 123 18.41 14.62 -17.70
C GLN A 123 19.82 14.05 -17.79
N THR A 124 20.79 14.87 -17.42
CA THR A 124 22.18 14.44 -17.24
C THR A 124 22.46 13.94 -15.82
N GLN A 125 21.74 14.48 -14.82
CA GLN A 125 21.88 14.07 -13.43
C GLN A 125 21.13 12.76 -13.17
N PRO A 126 21.78 11.72 -12.59
CA PRO A 126 21.17 10.41 -12.39
C PRO A 126 19.89 10.44 -11.53
N GLU A 127 19.88 11.22 -10.45
CA GLU A 127 18.72 11.33 -9.57
C GLU A 127 17.51 11.96 -10.27
N ALA A 128 17.72 13.04 -11.03
CA ALA A 128 16.67 13.69 -11.81
C ALA A 128 16.14 12.77 -12.90
N ARG A 129 17.01 12.05 -13.61
CA ARG A 129 16.63 11.04 -14.60
C ARG A 129 15.80 9.94 -13.97
N THR A 130 16.26 9.37 -12.86
CA THR A 130 15.57 8.32 -12.12
C THR A 130 14.21 8.77 -11.62
N PHE A 131 14.12 10.00 -11.09
CA PHE A 131 12.82 10.54 -10.67
C PHE A 131 11.81 10.55 -11.82
N TRP A 132 12.19 11.05 -12.99
CA TRP A 132 11.31 11.12 -14.15
C TRP A 132 10.98 9.73 -14.70
N MET A 133 11.89 8.77 -14.58
CA MET A 133 11.59 7.36 -14.91
C MET A 133 10.59 6.75 -13.95
N ILE A 134 10.70 7.02 -12.63
CA ILE A 134 9.71 6.57 -11.65
C ILE A 134 8.36 7.25 -11.89
N ALA A 135 8.34 8.54 -12.23
CA ALA A 135 7.12 9.26 -12.57
C ALA A 135 6.46 8.68 -13.85
N SER A 136 7.25 8.36 -14.88
CA SER A 136 6.76 7.66 -16.07
C SER A 136 6.14 6.31 -15.72
N ALA A 137 6.84 5.49 -14.94
CA ALA A 137 6.36 4.19 -14.47
C ALA A 137 5.03 4.29 -13.68
N PHE A 138 4.93 5.28 -12.81
CA PHE A 138 3.72 5.55 -12.04
C PHE A 138 2.53 5.88 -12.95
N PHE A 139 2.72 6.76 -13.93
CA PHE A 139 1.65 7.12 -14.85
C PHE A 139 1.31 6.00 -15.84
N GLU A 140 2.27 5.17 -16.25
CA GLU A 140 1.99 3.93 -16.99
C GLU A 140 1.10 2.99 -16.18
N GLY A 141 1.36 2.85 -14.87
CA GLY A 141 0.53 2.05 -13.98
C GLY A 141 -0.90 2.56 -13.87
N ILE A 142 -1.12 3.89 -13.78
CA ILE A 142 -2.45 4.50 -13.83
C ILE A 142 -3.11 4.23 -15.19
N ALA A 143 -2.40 4.44 -16.29
CA ALA A 143 -2.93 4.26 -17.64
C ALA A 143 -3.44 2.84 -17.90
N GLN A 144 -2.80 1.84 -17.26
CA GLN A 144 -3.15 0.43 -17.36
C GLN A 144 -4.08 -0.06 -16.23
N GLY A 145 -4.48 0.79 -15.28
CA GLY A 145 -5.31 0.42 -14.14
C GLY A 145 -4.66 -0.62 -13.21
N LEU A 146 -3.34 -0.60 -13.05
CA LEU A 146 -2.58 -1.60 -12.31
C LEU A 146 -2.57 -1.38 -10.80
N PHE A 147 -3.10 -0.26 -10.33
CA PHE A 147 -3.28 0.05 -8.89
C PHE A 147 -4.46 1.02 -8.70
N PRO A 148 -4.98 1.17 -7.45
CA PRO A 148 -6.17 1.97 -7.19
C PRO A 148 -6.01 3.44 -7.57
N GLU A 149 -7.06 4.04 -8.15
CA GLU A 149 -7.17 5.47 -8.38
C GLU A 149 -7.79 6.19 -7.17
N ASP A 150 -7.11 6.14 -6.04
CA ASP A 150 -7.57 6.73 -4.78
C ASP A 150 -7.04 8.16 -4.55
N VAL A 151 -7.29 8.68 -3.35
CA VAL A 151 -6.81 10.00 -2.95
C VAL A 151 -5.29 10.11 -2.91
N TYR A 152 -4.59 8.99 -2.64
CA TYR A 152 -3.13 8.96 -2.51
C TYR A 152 -2.45 9.00 -3.87
N THR A 153 -2.95 8.23 -4.85
CA THR A 153 -2.50 8.29 -6.24
C THR A 153 -2.73 9.67 -6.84
N LYS A 154 -3.89 10.29 -6.60
CA LYS A 154 -4.21 11.65 -7.05
C LYS A 154 -3.30 12.70 -6.42
N ARG A 155 -3.03 12.62 -5.11
CA ARG A 155 -2.06 13.49 -4.43
C ARG A 155 -0.65 13.33 -5.00
N ALA A 156 -0.21 12.09 -5.25
CA ALA A 156 1.09 11.83 -5.84
C ALA A 156 1.21 12.44 -7.25
N ALA A 157 0.20 12.27 -8.12
CA ALA A 157 0.16 12.88 -9.44
C ALA A 157 0.27 14.42 -9.38
N SER A 158 -0.46 15.06 -8.45
CA SER A 158 -0.38 16.52 -8.23
C SER A 158 1.00 16.96 -7.73
N ARG A 159 1.67 16.15 -6.89
CA ARG A 159 3.01 16.47 -6.39
C ARG A 159 4.08 16.40 -7.48
N VAL A 160 3.91 15.56 -8.51
CA VAL A 160 4.81 15.53 -9.69
C VAL A 160 4.84 16.89 -10.38
N LEU A 161 3.70 17.59 -10.50
CA LEU A 161 3.66 18.94 -11.07
C LEU A 161 4.43 19.97 -10.23
N ARG A 162 4.43 19.83 -8.91
CA ARG A 162 5.23 20.70 -8.02
C ARG A 162 6.72 20.44 -8.20
N GLN A 163 7.12 19.18 -8.30
CA GLN A 163 8.50 18.82 -8.57
C GLN A 163 8.94 19.33 -9.93
N TYR A 164 8.10 19.19 -10.97
CA TYR A 164 8.37 19.81 -12.28
C TYR A 164 8.62 21.31 -12.15
N ALA A 165 7.76 22.04 -11.43
CA ALA A 165 7.91 23.47 -11.25
C ALA A 165 9.19 23.87 -10.51
N SER A 166 9.68 23.05 -9.58
CA SER A 166 10.96 23.26 -8.90
C SER A 166 12.14 23.05 -9.86
N MET A 167 12.18 21.92 -10.51
CA MET A 167 13.25 21.57 -11.45
C MET A 167 13.31 22.52 -12.66
N SER A 168 12.17 22.98 -13.18
CA SER A 168 12.13 23.93 -14.29
C SER A 168 12.68 25.32 -13.96
N ARG A 169 12.81 25.67 -12.66
CA ARG A 169 13.47 26.90 -12.19
C ARG A 169 14.96 26.71 -11.90
N GLY A 170 15.51 25.53 -12.17
CA GLY A 170 16.90 25.20 -11.92
C GLY A 170 17.19 24.69 -10.51
N ASP A 171 16.16 24.41 -9.70
CA ASP A 171 16.34 23.70 -8.45
C ASP A 171 16.58 22.23 -8.78
N GLY A 172 17.85 21.81 -8.67
CA GLY A 172 18.26 20.43 -8.97
C GLY A 172 17.85 19.42 -7.90
N SER A 173 17.22 19.87 -6.80
CA SER A 173 16.82 18.98 -5.71
C SER A 173 15.62 18.14 -6.12
N VAL A 174 15.69 16.84 -5.82
CA VAL A 174 14.59 15.88 -6.04
C VAL A 174 14.08 15.39 -4.70
N SER A 175 12.77 15.38 -4.53
CA SER A 175 12.14 14.93 -3.29
C SER A 175 12.24 13.40 -3.13
N ASP A 176 13.07 12.93 -2.19
CA ASP A 176 13.13 11.51 -1.78
C ASP A 176 11.76 10.98 -1.41
N ARG A 177 11.01 11.79 -0.67
CA ARG A 177 9.67 11.42 -0.23
C ARG A 177 8.71 11.19 -1.39
N LEU A 178 8.71 12.09 -2.38
CA LEU A 178 7.85 11.92 -3.55
C LEU A 178 8.28 10.71 -4.38
N ALA A 179 9.57 10.52 -4.58
CA ALA A 179 10.08 9.36 -5.30
C ALA A 179 9.69 8.04 -4.63
N LEU A 180 9.77 7.99 -3.29
CA LEU A 180 9.31 6.85 -2.48
C LEU A 180 7.80 6.60 -2.64
N ASP A 181 7.00 7.67 -2.58
CA ASP A 181 5.53 7.57 -2.74
C ASP A 181 5.17 6.99 -4.13
N LEU A 182 5.84 7.47 -5.20
CA LEU A 182 5.62 6.95 -6.55
C LEU A 182 6.09 5.50 -6.71
N ALA A 183 7.28 5.17 -6.17
CA ALA A 183 7.83 3.81 -6.20
C ALA A 183 6.94 2.82 -5.42
N PHE A 184 6.31 3.27 -4.34
CA PHE A 184 5.33 2.47 -3.61
C PHE A 184 4.20 2.01 -4.55
N PHE A 185 3.59 2.94 -5.31
CA PHE A 185 2.55 2.57 -6.28
C PHE A 185 3.09 1.66 -7.38
N CYS A 186 4.29 1.92 -7.90
CA CYS A 186 4.92 0.99 -8.85
C CYS A 186 5.06 -0.42 -8.28
N SER A 187 5.24 -0.57 -6.95
CA SER A 187 5.32 -1.88 -6.29
C SER A 187 3.98 -2.61 -6.16
N LEU A 188 2.85 -1.91 -6.33
CA LEU A 188 1.51 -2.52 -6.30
C LEU A 188 1.15 -3.18 -7.61
N ALA A 189 1.75 -2.70 -8.71
CA ALA A 189 1.47 -3.18 -10.05
C ALA A 189 1.94 -4.63 -10.21
N MET A 190 1.00 -5.50 -10.53
CA MET A 190 1.25 -6.91 -10.77
C MET A 190 0.95 -7.24 -12.24
N PRO A 191 1.72 -8.16 -12.86
CA PRO A 191 1.43 -8.59 -14.22
C PRO A 191 0.06 -9.27 -14.27
N GLY A 192 -0.89 -8.64 -14.93
CA GLY A 192 -2.27 -9.11 -15.10
C GLY A 192 -2.51 -9.93 -16.37
N GLY A 193 -1.52 -10.71 -16.84
CA GLY A 193 -1.63 -11.48 -18.09
C GLY A 193 -1.25 -10.70 -19.35
N GLY A 194 -0.99 -9.39 -19.26
CA GLY A 194 -0.44 -8.55 -20.32
C GLY A 194 1.06 -8.27 -20.14
N GLN A 195 1.67 -7.65 -21.14
CA GLN A 195 3.03 -7.18 -21.04
C GLN A 195 3.10 -5.96 -20.11
N MET A 196 4.03 -5.99 -19.15
CA MET A 196 4.29 -4.85 -18.26
C MET A 196 4.75 -3.63 -19.06
N PRO A 197 4.24 -2.41 -18.79
CA PRO A 197 4.73 -1.20 -19.44
C PRO A 197 6.24 -0.99 -19.22
N PRO A 198 6.96 -0.43 -20.20
CA PRO A 198 8.42 -0.48 -20.22
C PRO A 198 9.09 0.31 -19.08
N ALA A 199 8.60 1.50 -18.73
CA ALA A 199 9.16 2.26 -17.62
C ALA A 199 8.87 1.57 -16.28
N LEU A 200 7.65 1.07 -16.11
CA LEU A 200 7.23 0.35 -14.91
C LEU A 200 8.03 -0.93 -14.72
N GLN A 201 8.23 -1.72 -15.78
CA GLN A 201 9.05 -2.93 -15.74
C GLN A 201 10.49 -2.61 -15.34
N ARG A 202 11.08 -1.55 -15.93
CA ARG A 202 12.45 -1.13 -15.65
C ARG A 202 12.63 -0.70 -14.18
N VAL A 203 11.73 0.14 -13.68
CA VAL A 203 11.73 0.59 -12.29
C VAL A 203 11.55 -0.57 -11.33
N GLN A 204 10.58 -1.47 -11.59
CA GLN A 204 10.38 -2.65 -10.75
C GLN A 204 11.60 -3.57 -10.73
N THR A 205 12.26 -3.75 -11.86
CA THR A 205 13.46 -4.60 -11.95
C THR A 205 14.63 -4.02 -11.16
N ILE A 206 14.92 -2.72 -11.36
CA ILE A 206 16.08 -2.08 -10.73
C ILE A 206 15.91 -1.97 -9.22
N TYR A 207 14.72 -1.60 -8.76
CA TYR A 207 14.42 -1.48 -7.33
C TYR A 207 13.97 -2.78 -6.65
N GLY A 208 13.86 -3.89 -7.40
CA GLY A 208 13.41 -5.17 -6.84
C GLY A 208 11.97 -5.11 -6.30
N LEU A 209 11.07 -4.38 -6.95
CA LEU A 209 9.71 -4.13 -6.47
C LEU A 209 8.71 -5.21 -6.86
N ALA A 210 9.06 -6.11 -7.76
CA ALA A 210 8.16 -7.17 -8.22
C ALA A 210 7.70 -8.05 -7.05
N ARG A 211 6.38 -8.30 -6.97
CA ARG A 211 5.75 -9.06 -5.89
C ARG A 211 4.98 -10.25 -6.43
N SER A 212 4.89 -11.29 -5.62
CA SER A 212 4.07 -12.47 -5.91
C SER A 212 2.65 -12.38 -5.34
N LYS A 213 2.38 -11.40 -4.45
CA LYS A 213 1.08 -11.21 -3.79
C LYS A 213 0.67 -9.75 -3.82
N PRO A 214 -0.62 -9.46 -4.04
CA PRO A 214 -1.12 -8.09 -3.98
C PRO A 214 -0.93 -7.52 -2.57
N LEU A 215 -0.56 -6.24 -2.52
CA LEU A 215 -0.46 -5.48 -1.30
C LEU A 215 -1.76 -4.66 -1.14
N GLN A 216 -2.49 -4.91 -0.07
CA GLN A 216 -3.72 -4.19 0.24
C GLN A 216 -3.50 -3.26 1.42
N TYR A 217 -3.90 -2.00 1.29
CA TYR A 217 -3.79 -0.98 2.32
C TYR A 217 -5.12 -0.25 2.59
N GLU A 218 -6.15 -0.52 1.80
CA GLU A 218 -7.45 0.15 1.93
C GLU A 218 -8.38 -0.56 2.92
N THR A 219 -8.28 -1.88 2.99
CA THR A 219 -9.14 -2.73 3.83
C THR A 219 -8.48 -3.06 5.16
N GLU A 220 -9.23 -2.95 6.24
CA GLU A 220 -8.78 -3.42 7.56
C GLU A 220 -8.59 -4.93 7.55
N GLN A 221 -7.34 -5.36 7.73
CA GLN A 221 -6.96 -6.78 7.80
C GLN A 221 -6.74 -7.25 9.24
N PHE A 222 -6.48 -6.32 10.14
CA PHE A 222 -6.16 -6.55 11.55
C PHE A 222 -7.06 -5.73 12.46
N GLY A 223 -7.21 -6.17 13.71
CA GLY A 223 -7.99 -5.48 14.72
C GLY A 223 -9.50 -5.62 14.59
N ARG A 224 -9.96 -6.48 13.68
CA ARG A 224 -11.41 -6.72 13.45
C ARG A 224 -12.05 -7.54 14.57
N PHE A 225 -11.25 -8.33 15.26
CA PHE A 225 -11.72 -9.26 16.29
C PHE A 225 -10.90 -9.10 17.56
N ASP A 226 -11.61 -9.12 18.70
CA ASP A 226 -10.96 -9.15 20.00
C ASP A 226 -10.15 -10.45 20.16
N PRO A 227 -8.82 -10.39 20.42
CA PRO A 227 -7.98 -11.57 20.60
C PRO A 227 -8.44 -12.46 21.74
N ALA A 228 -8.97 -11.89 22.85
CA ALA A 228 -9.49 -12.62 23.98
C ALA A 228 -10.74 -13.40 23.60
N LEU A 229 -11.65 -12.76 22.84
CA LEU A 229 -12.85 -13.40 22.31
C LEU A 229 -12.48 -14.53 21.33
N MET A 230 -11.52 -14.29 20.44
CA MET A 230 -11.03 -15.30 19.51
C MET A 230 -10.40 -16.50 20.22
N ALA A 231 -9.61 -16.26 21.26
CA ALA A 231 -9.01 -17.34 22.07
C ALA A 231 -10.09 -18.14 22.81
N ALA A 232 -11.08 -17.47 23.40
CA ALA A 232 -12.23 -18.11 24.05
C ALA A 232 -13.06 -18.95 23.08
N THR A 233 -13.35 -18.42 21.88
CA THR A 233 -14.10 -19.12 20.82
C THR A 233 -13.33 -20.36 20.35
N ARG A 234 -12.03 -20.28 20.11
CA ARG A 234 -11.19 -21.44 19.74
C ARG A 234 -11.25 -22.52 20.83
N LYS A 235 -11.18 -22.15 22.11
CA LYS A 235 -11.29 -23.10 23.23
C LYS A 235 -12.66 -23.76 23.25
N ARG A 236 -13.74 -23.02 23.00
CA ARG A 236 -15.12 -23.57 22.91
C ARG A 236 -15.25 -24.55 21.75
N ILE A 237 -14.71 -24.21 20.58
CA ILE A 237 -14.72 -25.09 19.39
C ILE A 237 -13.96 -26.40 19.70
N ALA A 238 -12.79 -26.33 20.34
CA ALA A 238 -12.01 -27.52 20.69
C ALA A 238 -12.78 -28.41 21.66
N ALA A 239 -13.40 -27.85 22.71
CA ALA A 239 -14.20 -28.61 23.67
C ALA A 239 -15.44 -29.24 23.00
N ALA A 240 -16.12 -28.52 22.10
CA ALA A 240 -17.24 -29.06 21.33
C ALA A 240 -16.82 -30.22 20.42
N ALA A 241 -15.66 -30.12 19.77
CA ALA A 241 -15.11 -31.18 18.93
C ALA A 241 -14.74 -32.45 19.73
N GLU A 242 -14.15 -32.30 20.93
CA GLU A 242 -13.85 -33.43 21.81
C GLU A 242 -15.12 -34.12 22.27
N THR A 243 -16.13 -33.35 22.72
CA THR A 243 -17.40 -33.90 23.20
C THR A 243 -18.18 -34.58 22.06
N TRP A 244 -18.16 -34.01 20.84
CA TRP A 244 -18.70 -34.63 19.66
C TRP A 244 -18.04 -35.95 19.33
N SER A 245 -16.70 -36.01 19.40
CA SER A 245 -15.92 -37.23 19.11
C SER A 245 -16.26 -38.34 20.12
N ALA A 246 -16.47 -38.01 21.39
CA ALA A 246 -16.89 -38.97 22.41
C ALA A 246 -18.33 -39.48 22.16
N LEU A 247 -19.28 -38.59 21.76
CA LEU A 247 -20.63 -38.99 21.39
C LEU A 247 -20.61 -39.91 20.16
N ALA A 248 -19.82 -39.59 19.13
CA ALA A 248 -19.65 -40.39 17.94
C ALA A 248 -19.01 -41.78 18.26
N GLY A 249 -18.21 -41.84 19.34
CA GLY A 249 -17.63 -43.08 19.88
C GLY A 249 -18.61 -43.92 20.70
N GLY A 250 -19.88 -43.50 20.86
CA GLY A 250 -20.96 -44.25 21.52
C GLY A 250 -21.34 -43.76 22.93
N ASP A 251 -20.73 -42.68 23.45
CA ASP A 251 -21.12 -42.09 24.75
C ASP A 251 -22.39 -41.23 24.64
N THR A 252 -23.54 -41.88 24.58
CA THR A 252 -24.85 -41.23 24.41
C THR A 252 -25.23 -40.28 25.54
N ASN A 253 -24.60 -40.39 26.72
CA ASN A 253 -24.85 -39.49 27.85
C ASN A 253 -24.39 -38.03 27.55
N ARG A 254 -23.57 -37.84 26.54
CA ARG A 254 -23.06 -36.52 26.14
C ARG A 254 -23.96 -35.74 25.19
N LEU A 255 -25.07 -36.31 24.75
CA LEU A 255 -25.93 -35.67 23.75
C LEU A 255 -26.38 -34.25 24.14
N LYS A 256 -26.79 -34.08 25.39
CA LYS A 256 -27.23 -32.77 25.92
C LYS A 256 -26.05 -31.77 25.99
N VAL A 257 -24.88 -32.23 26.44
CA VAL A 257 -23.69 -31.41 26.57
C VAL A 257 -23.19 -30.96 25.20
N VAL A 258 -23.25 -31.84 24.20
CA VAL A 258 -22.92 -31.49 22.80
C VAL A 258 -23.82 -30.37 22.31
N ALA A 259 -25.14 -30.48 22.49
CA ALA A 259 -26.08 -29.45 22.05
C ALA A 259 -25.80 -28.08 22.68
N GLU A 260 -25.55 -28.06 24.01
CA GLU A 260 -25.19 -26.85 24.75
C GLU A 260 -23.86 -26.24 24.26
N GLN A 261 -22.86 -27.05 23.99
CA GLN A 261 -21.57 -26.59 23.50
C GLN A 261 -21.64 -26.02 22.09
N PHE A 262 -22.39 -26.67 21.18
CA PHE A 262 -22.63 -26.16 19.84
C PHE A 262 -23.41 -24.82 19.86
N ALA A 263 -24.42 -24.68 20.73
CA ALA A 263 -25.12 -23.41 20.94
C ALA A 263 -24.13 -22.32 21.42
N ALA A 264 -23.28 -22.62 22.41
CA ALA A 264 -22.27 -21.67 22.90
C ALA A 264 -21.22 -21.28 21.85
N VAL A 265 -20.89 -22.19 20.93
CA VAL A 265 -20.04 -21.88 19.77
C VAL A 265 -20.80 -20.96 18.80
N ALA A 266 -22.04 -21.26 18.46
CA ALA A 266 -22.87 -20.43 17.58
C ALA A 266 -23.04 -19.00 18.13
N ASP A 267 -23.32 -18.86 19.41
CA ASP A 267 -23.43 -17.56 20.09
C ASP A 267 -22.12 -16.76 20.00
N SER A 268 -20.97 -17.43 20.07
CA SER A 268 -19.66 -16.77 19.94
C SER A 268 -19.47 -16.11 18.57
N PHE A 269 -20.10 -16.62 17.51
CA PHE A 269 -20.05 -16.03 16.16
C PHE A 269 -20.99 -14.84 15.99
N GLN A 270 -22.06 -14.73 16.77
CA GLN A 270 -22.98 -13.58 16.70
C GLN A 270 -22.35 -12.27 17.20
N PHE A 271 -21.31 -12.36 18.04
CA PHE A 271 -20.55 -11.21 18.53
C PHE A 271 -19.31 -10.88 17.68
N THR A 272 -19.09 -11.63 16.60
CA THR A 272 -17.84 -11.54 15.80
C THR A 272 -18.09 -10.95 14.40
N PHE A 273 -19.34 -10.70 14.03
CA PHE A 273 -19.79 -10.07 12.78
C PHE A 273 -20.75 -8.92 13.13
#